data_beea91dfe8fdbba05855ca3274d8a235
#
_entry.id   beea91dfe8fdbba05855ca3274d8a235
#
_cell.length_a   1.000
_cell.length_b   1.000
_cell.length_c   1.000
_cell.angle_alpha   90.00
_cell.angle_beta   90.00
_cell.angle_gamma   90.00
#
_symmetry.space_group_name_H-M   'P 1'
#
loop_
_entity.id
_entity.type
_entity.pdbx_description
1 polymer ?
#
loop_
_entity_poly.entity_id
_entity_poly.type
_entity_poly.pdbx_seq_one_letter_code
_entity_poly.pdbx_strand_id
1 'polypeptide(L)'
;MGFFDFLKPRSKEHIEECCPGGKMLQVHIEYDTKSAVITYKGRYGLQFNVPKADVTNIIIKEVSRTHSVLQLYSGADCVGTSDILPTEACNTMKDWLGRY
;
A
#
# COMPACT_ATOMS: atom_id res chain seq x y z
N MET A 1 26.14 -14.23 -12.77
CA MET A 1 27.06 -13.31 -12.33
C MET A 1 26.50 -12.31 -11.33
N GLY A 2 26.95 -12.49 -10.13
CA GLY A 2 26.46 -11.67 -9.05
C GLY A 2 26.79 -10.19 -9.16
N PHE A 3 27.73 -9.89 -10.04
CA PHE A 3 28.12 -8.51 -10.22
C PHE A 3 26.93 -7.64 -10.59
N PHE A 4 26.13 -8.10 -11.52
CA PHE A 4 24.96 -7.31 -11.90
C PHE A 4 23.90 -7.34 -10.84
N ASP A 5 23.84 -8.41 -10.07
CA ASP A 5 22.81 -8.54 -9.07
C ASP A 5 22.99 -7.50 -7.98
N PHE A 6 24.20 -7.22 -7.57
CA PHE A 6 24.35 -6.24 -6.52
C PHE A 6 24.15 -4.81 -7.04
N LEU A 7 24.17 -4.63 -8.35
CA LEU A 7 23.82 -3.34 -8.92
C LEU A 7 22.32 -3.13 -8.98
N LYS A 8 21.55 -4.19 -8.80
CA LYS A 8 20.11 -4.06 -8.72
C LYS A 8 19.75 -3.94 -7.27
N PRO A 9 19.43 -2.75 -6.83
CA PRO A 9 19.13 -2.57 -5.42
C PRO A 9 17.91 -3.38 -4.99
N ARG A 10 18.00 -3.92 -3.81
CA ARG A 10 16.85 -4.54 -3.17
C ARG A 10 16.10 -3.46 -2.42
N SER A 11 15.62 -2.47 -3.14
CA SER A 11 15.05 -1.30 -2.52
C SER A 11 13.55 -1.37 -2.38
N LYS A 12 12.93 -2.48 -2.77
CA LYS A 12 11.49 -2.61 -2.68
C LYS A 12 11.10 -3.47 -1.50
N GLU A 13 10.09 -3.02 -0.80
CA GLU A 13 9.39 -3.80 0.19
C GLU A 13 7.94 -3.81 -0.16
N HIS A 14 7.29 -4.95 0.06
CA HIS A 14 5.89 -5.07 -0.28
C HIS A 14 5.18 -5.95 0.72
N ILE A 15 3.87 -5.84 0.70
CA ILE A 15 3.02 -6.67 1.51
C ILE A 15 1.88 -7.17 0.64
N GLU A 16 1.61 -8.46 0.72
CA GLU A 16 0.47 -9.06 0.05
C GLU A 16 -0.60 -9.28 1.09
N GLU A 17 -1.74 -8.72 0.86
CA GLU A 17 -2.78 -8.75 1.85
C GLU A 17 -3.56 -10.03 1.79
N CYS A 18 -3.85 -10.56 2.96
CA CYS A 18 -4.71 -11.73 3.10
C CYS A 18 -5.87 -11.38 3.99
N CYS A 19 -7.00 -11.97 3.69
CA CYS A 19 -8.12 -11.87 4.60
C CYS A 19 -7.83 -12.66 5.85
N PRO A 20 -8.40 -12.24 6.96
CA PRO A 20 -8.47 -13.12 8.11
C PRO A 20 -9.12 -14.44 7.65
N GLY A 21 -8.53 -15.54 8.03
CA GLY A 21 -8.98 -16.84 7.54
C GLY A 21 -8.22 -17.34 6.35
N GLY A 22 -7.22 -16.60 5.89
CA GLY A 22 -6.27 -17.10 4.91
C GLY A 22 -6.64 -16.90 3.46
N LYS A 23 -7.66 -16.11 3.18
CA LYS A 23 -8.01 -15.83 1.79
C LYS A 23 -7.17 -14.70 1.26
N MET A 24 -6.67 -14.90 0.04
CA MET A 24 -5.91 -13.86 -0.62
C MET A 24 -6.82 -12.74 -1.06
N LEU A 25 -6.42 -11.53 -0.80
CA LEU A 25 -7.15 -10.36 -1.26
C LEU A 25 -6.81 -9.98 -2.68
N GLN A 26 -5.70 -10.50 -3.18
CA GLN A 26 -5.22 -10.20 -4.53
C GLN A 26 -4.96 -8.71 -4.73
N VAL A 27 -4.47 -8.09 -3.69
CA VAL A 27 -3.99 -6.72 -3.77
C VAL A 27 -2.53 -6.70 -3.35
N HIS A 28 -1.84 -5.68 -3.80
CA HIS A 28 -0.41 -5.60 -3.58
C HIS A 28 -0.05 -4.15 -3.28
N ILE A 29 0.74 -3.94 -2.24
CA ILE A 29 1.30 -2.64 -1.96
C ILE A 29 2.79 -2.81 -1.75
N GLU A 30 3.56 -1.90 -2.31
CA GLU A 30 5.00 -1.92 -2.14
C GLU A 30 5.53 -0.51 -1.96
N TYR A 31 6.70 -0.43 -1.37
CA TYR A 31 7.41 0.83 -1.21
C TYR A 31 8.81 0.64 -1.75
N ASP A 32 9.17 1.46 -2.74
CA ASP A 32 10.50 1.45 -3.30
C ASP A 32 11.35 2.41 -2.49
N THR A 33 12.23 1.88 -1.65
CA THR A 33 13.02 2.70 -0.75
C THR A 33 14.01 3.58 -1.48
N LYS A 34 14.35 3.24 -2.71
CA LYS A 34 15.30 4.03 -3.47
C LYS A 34 14.64 5.25 -4.08
N SER A 35 13.49 5.09 -4.69
CA SER A 35 12.77 6.20 -5.30
C SER A 35 11.77 6.83 -4.35
N ALA A 36 11.53 6.20 -3.20
CA ALA A 36 10.59 6.67 -2.20
C ALA A 36 9.16 6.77 -2.75
N VAL A 37 8.75 5.78 -3.53
CA VAL A 37 7.43 5.75 -4.15
C VAL A 37 6.63 4.58 -3.63
N ILE A 38 5.37 4.84 -3.26
CA ILE A 38 4.42 3.83 -2.85
C ILE A 38 3.61 3.42 -4.08
N THR A 39 3.55 2.13 -4.34
CA THR A 39 2.78 1.58 -5.46
C THR A 39 1.74 0.62 -4.93
N TYR A 40 0.51 0.78 -5.40
CA TYR A 40 -0.59 -0.09 -5.04
C TYR A 40 -1.23 -0.66 -6.30
N LYS A 41 -1.53 -1.95 -6.27
CA LYS A 41 -2.24 -2.62 -7.34
C LYS A 41 -3.39 -3.40 -6.74
N GLY A 42 -4.59 -3.09 -7.15
CA GLY A 42 -5.78 -3.73 -6.64
C GLY A 42 -6.31 -4.81 -7.55
N ARG A 43 -7.44 -5.40 -7.14
CA ARG A 43 -8.01 -6.59 -7.80
C ARG A 43 -8.60 -6.30 -9.15
N TYR A 44 -9.15 -5.10 -9.34
CA TYR A 44 -9.91 -4.78 -10.53
C TYR A 44 -9.28 -3.64 -11.30
N GLY A 45 -7.97 -3.60 -11.30
CA GLY A 45 -7.24 -2.59 -12.06
C GLY A 45 -7.06 -1.27 -11.34
N LEU A 46 -7.59 -1.12 -10.14
CA LEU A 46 -7.35 0.06 -9.34
C LEU A 46 -5.88 0.09 -8.94
N GLN A 47 -5.22 1.20 -9.19
CA GLN A 47 -3.82 1.30 -8.78
C GLN A 47 -3.43 2.76 -8.60
N PHE A 48 -2.38 2.98 -7.82
CA PHE A 48 -1.82 4.30 -7.68
C PHE A 48 -0.31 4.21 -7.44
N ASN A 49 0.38 5.29 -7.79
CA ASN A 49 1.79 5.49 -7.50
C ASN A 49 1.91 6.85 -6.85
N VAL A 50 2.38 6.90 -5.62
CA VAL A 50 2.43 8.14 -4.87
C VAL A 50 3.78 8.26 -4.19
N PRO A 51 4.50 9.38 -4.39
CA PRO A 51 5.72 9.63 -3.65
C PRO A 51 5.41 9.72 -2.16
N LYS A 52 6.21 9.04 -1.36
CA LYS A 52 5.98 9.02 0.09
C LYS A 52 6.00 10.43 0.66
N ALA A 53 6.86 11.28 0.12
CA ALA A 53 6.99 12.65 0.60
C ALA A 53 5.73 13.48 0.40
N ASP A 54 4.88 13.09 -0.55
CA ASP A 54 3.63 13.80 -0.78
C ASP A 54 2.52 13.37 0.17
N VAL A 55 2.72 12.29 0.89
CA VAL A 55 1.69 11.77 1.78
C VAL A 55 1.78 12.46 3.12
N THR A 56 0.78 13.26 3.43
CA THR A 56 0.72 13.96 4.71
C THR A 56 -0.15 13.23 5.72
N ASN A 57 -1.03 12.36 5.25
CA ASN A 57 -1.90 11.61 6.15
C ASN A 57 -2.38 10.33 5.49
N ILE A 58 -2.59 9.31 6.30
CA ILE A 58 -3.14 8.03 5.84
C ILE A 58 -4.37 7.77 6.69
N ILE A 59 -5.49 7.61 6.02
CA ILE A 59 -6.79 7.48 6.68
C ILE A 59 -7.39 6.14 6.31
N ILE A 60 -8.00 5.49 7.29
CA ILE A 60 -8.80 4.30 7.06
C ILE A 60 -10.25 4.73 7.17
N LYS A 61 -10.95 4.70 6.03
CA LYS A 61 -12.33 5.14 5.97
C LYS A 61 -13.24 3.93 5.99
N GLU A 62 -14.09 3.84 7.00
CA GLU A 62 -15.01 2.73 7.13
C GLU A 62 -16.08 2.78 6.05
N VAL A 63 -16.30 1.64 5.41
CA VAL A 63 -17.38 1.47 4.44
C VAL A 63 -18.51 0.67 5.06
N SER A 64 -18.14 -0.30 5.89
CA SER A 64 -19.09 -1.12 6.62
C SER A 64 -18.47 -1.49 7.96
N ARG A 65 -19.16 -2.34 8.72
CA ARG A 65 -18.66 -2.75 10.04
C ARG A 65 -17.36 -3.51 9.95
N THR A 66 -17.12 -4.19 8.84
CA THR A 66 -15.96 -5.08 8.71
C THR A 66 -15.00 -4.66 7.62
N HIS A 67 -15.40 -3.71 6.78
CA HIS A 67 -14.61 -3.34 5.60
C HIS A 67 -14.39 -1.84 5.55
N SER A 68 -13.25 -1.48 5.00
CA SER A 68 -12.79 -0.09 4.91
C SER A 68 -12.00 0.10 3.63
N VAL A 69 -11.64 1.34 3.35
CA VAL A 69 -10.68 1.67 2.30
C VAL A 69 -9.53 2.41 2.94
N LEU A 70 -8.35 2.20 2.38
CA LEU A 70 -7.15 2.94 2.79
C LEU A 70 -7.02 4.13 1.85
N GLN A 71 -6.87 5.31 2.40
CA GLN A 71 -6.72 6.53 1.62
C GLN A 71 -5.47 7.27 2.01
N LEU A 72 -4.72 7.69 1.00
CA LEU A 72 -3.52 8.50 1.18
C LEU A 72 -3.86 9.92 0.77
N TYR A 73 -3.50 10.87 1.62
CA TYR A 73 -3.81 12.28 1.40
C TYR A 73 -2.54 13.10 1.30
N SER A 74 -2.58 14.07 0.40
CA SER A 74 -1.58 15.13 0.30
C SER A 74 -2.32 16.42 0.65
N GLY A 75 -2.17 16.87 1.89
CA GLY A 75 -2.99 17.97 2.38
C GLY A 75 -4.47 17.59 2.37
N ALA A 76 -5.27 18.32 1.63
CA ALA A 76 -6.71 18.06 1.52
C ALA A 76 -7.04 17.12 0.36
N ASP A 77 -6.07 16.76 -0.46
CA ASP A 77 -6.33 15.98 -1.67
C ASP A 77 -6.07 14.50 -1.44
N CYS A 78 -7.04 13.69 -1.82
CA CYS A 78 -6.86 12.25 -1.79
C CYS A 78 -6.08 11.82 -3.03
N VAL A 79 -4.87 11.32 -2.82
CA VAL A 79 -3.98 10.95 -3.92
C VAL A 79 -3.92 9.45 -4.15
N GLY A 80 -4.56 8.67 -3.31
CA GLY A 80 -4.65 7.23 -3.50
C GLY A 80 -5.74 6.62 -2.67
N THR A 81 -6.49 5.69 -3.26
CA THR A 81 -7.57 4.99 -2.58
C THR A 81 -7.48 3.52 -2.93
N SER A 82 -7.52 2.65 -1.92
CA SER A 82 -7.48 1.22 -2.13
C SER A 82 -8.85 0.66 -2.49
N ASP A 83 -8.88 -0.62 -2.80
CA ASP A 83 -10.13 -1.35 -2.87
C ASP A 83 -10.79 -1.39 -1.51
N ILE A 84 -12.05 -1.80 -1.49
CA ILE A 84 -12.74 -2.09 -0.24
C ILE A 84 -12.18 -3.40 0.30
N LEU A 85 -11.53 -3.32 1.45
CA LEU A 85 -10.81 -4.44 2.04
C LEU A 85 -11.27 -4.65 3.46
N PRO A 86 -11.03 -5.83 4.03
CA PRO A 86 -11.24 -5.98 5.47
C PRO A 86 -10.47 -4.91 6.23
N THR A 87 -11.09 -4.38 7.27
CA THR A 87 -10.47 -3.31 8.04
C THR A 87 -9.10 -3.71 8.58
N GLU A 88 -8.94 -4.98 8.95
CA GLU A 88 -7.64 -5.46 9.42
C GLU A 88 -6.55 -5.32 8.36
N ALA A 89 -6.89 -5.58 7.11
CA ALA A 89 -5.92 -5.42 6.03
C ALA A 89 -5.53 -3.96 5.86
N CYS A 90 -6.49 -3.06 5.97
CA CYS A 90 -6.20 -1.63 5.91
C CYS A 90 -5.29 -1.21 7.06
N ASN A 91 -5.54 -1.70 8.26
CA ASN A 91 -4.70 -1.40 9.41
C ASN A 91 -3.28 -1.92 9.19
N THR A 92 -3.15 -3.12 8.67
CA THR A 92 -1.84 -3.70 8.38
C THR A 92 -1.05 -2.85 7.41
N MET A 93 -1.71 -2.42 6.33
CA MET A 93 -1.05 -1.59 5.34
C MET A 93 -0.66 -0.23 5.91
N LYS A 94 -1.53 0.37 6.70
CA LYS A 94 -1.23 1.67 7.32
C LYS A 94 -0.04 1.55 8.25
N ASP A 95 -0.01 0.53 9.10
CA ASP A 95 1.08 0.32 10.03
C ASP A 95 2.39 0.08 9.28
N TRP A 96 2.32 -0.71 8.22
CA TRP A 96 3.49 -1.00 7.42
C TRP A 96 4.05 0.25 6.76
N LEU A 97 3.19 1.06 6.17
CA LEU A 97 3.62 2.32 5.55
C LEU A 97 4.17 3.30 6.57
N GLY A 98 3.68 3.23 7.79
CA GLY A 98 4.14 4.09 8.86
C GLY A 98 5.59 3.87 9.27
N ARG A 99 6.20 2.78 8.80
CA ARG A 99 7.61 2.51 9.09
C ARG A 99 8.54 3.36 8.24
N TYR A 100 8.05 3.98 7.24
CA TYR A 100 8.84 4.80 6.30
C TYR A 100 8.51 6.30 6.49
#